data_705a746f131ffadfaf0cb4b3bc016616
#
_entry.id   705a746f131ffadfaf0cb4b3bc016616
#
_cell.length_a   1.000
_cell.length_b   1.000
_cell.length_c   1.000
_cell.angle_alpha   90.00
_cell.angle_beta   90.00
_cell.angle_gamma   90.00
#
_symmetry.space_group_name_H-M   'P 1'
#
loop_
_entity.id
_entity.type
_entity.pdbx_description
1 polymer ?
#
loop_
_entity_poly.entity_id
_entity_poly.type
_entity_poly.pdbx_seq_one_letter_code
_entity_poly.pdbx_strand_id
1 'polypeptide(L)'
;MNMGHEGDCFLVPGPVRMNKACLEALANPAITARGYEFRDIMAKLNSGLRYAFNLSPSSDKRNTQSWSGDDGYKVIVVSGSGTAAMEMVMANRFRPNDRVLVPTNGKFGERVAEMGSRFCNVKHLRYDWGRSFDLGEIEEQLARGNWEALA
;
A
#
# COMPACT_ATOMS: atom_id res chain seq x y z
N MET A 1 11.75 15.45 -26.69
CA MET A 1 11.63 15.26 -25.23
C MET A 1 12.89 14.57 -24.74
N ASN A 2 13.72 15.29 -23.99
CA ASN A 2 15.00 14.75 -23.52
C ASN A 2 14.71 13.73 -22.42
N MET A 3 14.80 12.45 -22.76
CA MET A 3 14.70 11.37 -21.74
C MET A 3 15.98 11.47 -20.91
N GLY A 4 15.84 11.74 -19.61
CA GLY A 4 16.93 11.95 -18.68
C GLY A 4 18.05 10.93 -18.81
N HIS A 5 19.29 11.37 -18.63
CA HIS A 5 20.49 10.56 -18.86
C HIS A 5 20.47 9.27 -18.00
N GLU A 6 20.99 8.19 -18.54
CA GLU A 6 21.33 6.97 -17.78
C GLU A 6 22.24 7.39 -16.61
N GLY A 7 21.74 7.35 -15.40
CA GLY A 7 22.49 7.77 -14.21
C GLY A 7 21.78 8.78 -13.32
N ASP A 8 20.76 9.51 -13.82
CA ASP A 8 20.02 10.44 -12.97
C ASP A 8 19.22 9.70 -11.90
N CYS A 9 19.40 10.09 -10.65
CA CYS A 9 18.64 9.52 -9.53
C CYS A 9 17.39 10.38 -9.29
N PHE A 10 16.21 9.75 -9.33
CA PHE A 10 14.96 10.41 -8.96
C PHE A 10 14.77 10.34 -7.45
N LEU A 11 14.97 11.46 -6.76
CA LEU A 11 14.75 11.59 -5.31
C LEU A 11 13.35 12.16 -5.03
N VAL A 12 12.34 11.54 -5.64
CA VAL A 12 10.94 11.92 -5.49
C VAL A 12 10.10 10.65 -5.23
N PRO A 13 8.98 10.76 -4.49
CA PRO A 13 8.10 9.62 -4.23
C PRO A 13 7.39 9.07 -5.48
N GLY A 14 7.42 9.82 -6.57
CA GLY A 14 6.89 9.43 -7.87
C GLY A 14 6.83 10.63 -8.83
N PRO A 15 6.88 10.38 -10.15
CA PRO A 15 7.08 9.09 -10.82
C PRO A 15 8.48 8.51 -10.59
N VAL A 16 8.58 7.17 -10.62
CA VAL A 16 9.85 6.45 -10.49
C VAL A 16 10.24 5.80 -11.82
N ARG A 17 11.54 5.57 -12.01
CA ARG A 17 12.01 4.81 -13.18
C ARG A 17 11.58 3.36 -13.09
N MET A 18 10.96 2.87 -14.16
CA MET A 18 10.62 1.46 -14.28
C MET A 18 11.82 0.67 -14.83
N ASN A 19 11.96 -0.54 -14.36
CA ASN A 19 12.91 -1.50 -14.92
C ASN A 19 12.58 -1.75 -16.40
N LYS A 20 13.62 -1.92 -17.23
CA LYS A 20 13.49 -2.17 -18.68
C LYS A 20 12.56 -3.35 -18.99
N ALA A 21 12.69 -4.45 -18.26
CA ALA A 21 11.81 -5.62 -18.42
C ALA A 21 10.32 -5.31 -18.15
N CYS A 22 10.02 -4.40 -17.19
CA CYS A 22 8.66 -3.96 -16.95
C CYS A 22 8.12 -3.09 -18.10
N LEU A 23 8.97 -2.21 -18.66
CA LEU A 23 8.59 -1.39 -19.82
C LEU A 23 8.34 -2.25 -21.06
N GLU A 24 9.18 -3.24 -21.31
CA GLU A 24 9.01 -4.23 -22.40
C GLU A 24 7.71 -5.03 -22.21
N ALA A 25 7.41 -5.46 -20.99
CA ALA A 25 6.16 -6.16 -20.68
C ALA A 25 4.92 -5.32 -20.95
N LEU A 26 4.96 -3.99 -20.70
CA LEU A 26 3.86 -3.08 -21.00
C LEU A 26 3.59 -2.91 -22.51
N ALA A 27 4.60 -3.18 -23.36
CA ALA A 27 4.47 -3.11 -24.81
C ALA A 27 3.87 -4.39 -25.43
N ASN A 28 3.69 -5.45 -24.65
CA ASN A 28 3.08 -6.69 -25.14
C ASN A 28 1.61 -6.49 -25.52
N PRO A 29 1.10 -7.21 -26.53
CA PRO A 29 -0.32 -7.21 -26.86
C PRO A 29 -1.19 -7.59 -25.67
N ALA A 30 -2.38 -7.02 -25.62
CA ALA A 30 -3.36 -7.38 -24.60
C ALA A 30 -3.75 -8.87 -24.72
N ILE A 31 -3.82 -9.56 -23.57
CA ILE A 31 -4.26 -10.94 -23.48
C ILE A 31 -5.64 -11.03 -22.83
N THR A 32 -6.37 -12.10 -23.12
CA THR A 32 -7.69 -12.29 -22.51
C THR A 32 -7.59 -12.63 -21.03
N ALA A 33 -8.34 -11.91 -20.19
CA ALA A 33 -8.40 -12.15 -18.74
C ALA A 33 -8.95 -13.55 -18.36
N ARG A 34 -9.59 -14.27 -19.32
CA ARG A 34 -10.14 -15.61 -19.11
C ARG A 34 -9.24 -16.74 -19.63
N GLY A 35 -8.11 -16.38 -20.26
CA GLY A 35 -7.16 -17.33 -20.84
C GLY A 35 -6.23 -17.98 -19.81
N TYR A 36 -5.61 -19.11 -20.21
CA TYR A 36 -4.60 -19.80 -19.37
C TYR A 36 -3.38 -18.93 -19.13
N GLU A 37 -2.94 -18.20 -20.16
CA GLU A 37 -1.78 -17.29 -20.07
C GLU A 37 -1.97 -16.23 -18.98
N PHE A 38 -3.15 -15.60 -18.93
CA PHE A 38 -3.47 -14.63 -17.88
C PHE A 38 -3.48 -15.27 -16.49
N ARG A 39 -4.01 -16.49 -16.37
CA ARG A 39 -4.00 -17.24 -15.10
C ARG A 39 -2.59 -17.53 -14.61
N ASP A 40 -1.68 -17.89 -15.49
CA ASP A 40 -0.27 -18.15 -15.15
C ASP A 40 0.43 -16.88 -14.68
N ILE A 41 0.18 -15.75 -15.34
CA ILE A 41 0.70 -14.43 -14.92
C ILE A 41 0.17 -14.08 -13.51
N MET A 42 -1.12 -14.25 -13.28
CA MET A 42 -1.73 -13.95 -11.99
C MET A 42 -1.24 -14.90 -10.87
N ALA A 43 -0.97 -16.17 -11.18
CA ALA A 43 -0.39 -17.10 -10.22
C ALA A 43 1.03 -16.70 -9.82
N LYS A 44 1.86 -16.28 -10.78
CA LYS A 44 3.21 -15.75 -10.51
C LYS A 44 3.16 -14.47 -9.71
N LEU A 45 2.26 -13.55 -10.06
CA LEU A 45 2.06 -12.31 -9.32
C LEU A 45 1.65 -12.57 -7.87
N ASN A 46 0.68 -13.45 -7.64
CA ASN A 46 0.26 -13.84 -6.29
C ASN A 46 1.43 -14.41 -5.49
N SER A 47 2.18 -15.37 -6.06
CA SER A 47 3.34 -15.95 -5.40
C SER A 47 4.41 -14.90 -5.05
N GLY A 48 4.69 -13.98 -5.98
CA GLY A 48 5.64 -12.88 -5.75
C GLY A 48 5.20 -11.91 -4.66
N LEU A 49 3.92 -11.55 -4.63
CA LEU A 49 3.36 -10.68 -3.59
C LEU A 49 3.35 -11.38 -2.23
N ARG A 50 3.00 -12.67 -2.15
CA ARG A 50 3.09 -13.43 -0.91
C ARG A 50 4.50 -13.46 -0.36
N TYR A 51 5.48 -13.67 -1.22
CA TYR A 51 6.89 -13.59 -0.84
C TYR A 51 7.26 -12.19 -0.31
N ALA A 52 6.88 -11.13 -1.03
CA ALA A 52 7.20 -9.75 -0.65
C ALA A 52 6.59 -9.33 0.70
N PHE A 53 5.42 -9.87 1.04
CA PHE A 53 4.73 -9.62 2.31
C PHE A 53 5.01 -10.67 3.39
N ASN A 54 5.97 -11.57 3.17
CA ASN A 54 6.33 -12.66 4.10
C ASN A 54 5.12 -13.52 4.52
N LEU A 55 4.24 -13.81 3.58
CA LEU A 55 3.07 -14.67 3.76
C LEU A 55 3.41 -16.10 3.33
N SER A 56 2.74 -17.09 3.94
CA SER A 56 2.91 -18.50 3.58
C SER A 56 2.53 -18.75 2.12
N PRO A 57 3.25 -19.63 1.41
CA PRO A 57 2.84 -20.08 0.08
C PRO A 57 1.44 -20.71 0.13
N SER A 58 0.75 -20.74 -1.00
CA SER A 58 -0.46 -21.53 -1.16
C SER A 58 -0.09 -22.96 -1.51
N SER A 59 -0.58 -23.94 -0.77
CA SER A 59 -0.40 -25.37 -1.08
C SER A 59 -1.22 -25.82 -2.29
N ASP A 60 -2.31 -25.10 -2.60
CA ASP A 60 -3.17 -25.42 -3.74
C ASP A 60 -2.61 -24.89 -5.06
N LYS A 61 -1.69 -25.64 -5.63
CA LYS A 61 -1.09 -25.33 -6.94
C LYS A 61 -2.08 -25.39 -8.12
N ARG A 62 -3.26 -25.99 -7.93
CA ARG A 62 -4.26 -26.17 -8.99
C ARG A 62 -5.32 -25.09 -9.00
N ASN A 63 -5.55 -24.46 -7.86
CA ASN A 63 -6.54 -23.38 -7.75
C ASN A 63 -5.89 -22.00 -7.88
N THR A 64 -5.56 -21.66 -9.13
CA THR A 64 -5.06 -20.31 -9.46
C THR A 64 -6.08 -19.18 -9.16
N GLN A 65 -7.31 -19.54 -8.78
CA GLN A 65 -8.34 -18.61 -8.32
C GLN A 65 -8.34 -18.48 -6.78
N SER A 66 -7.70 -19.39 -6.05
CA SER A 66 -7.53 -19.24 -4.60
C SER A 66 -6.37 -18.30 -4.31
N TRP A 67 -6.69 -17.06 -4.07
CA TRP A 67 -5.74 -16.04 -3.63
C TRP A 67 -5.37 -16.20 -2.14
N SER A 68 -5.86 -17.27 -1.49
CA SER A 68 -5.59 -17.60 -0.10
C SER A 68 -4.34 -18.45 0.02
N GLY A 69 -3.50 -18.18 1.02
CA GLY A 69 -2.44 -19.06 1.46
C GLY A 69 -2.90 -19.96 2.60
N ASP A 70 -2.01 -20.85 3.03
CA ASP A 70 -2.24 -21.77 4.16
C ASP A 70 -2.33 -21.00 5.50
N ASP A 71 -1.89 -19.76 5.53
CA ASP A 71 -2.00 -18.81 6.65
C ASP A 71 -3.36 -18.11 6.76
N GLY A 72 -4.30 -18.41 5.84
CA GLY A 72 -5.61 -17.77 5.76
C GLY A 72 -5.63 -16.36 5.15
N TYR A 73 -4.46 -15.78 4.84
CA TYR A 73 -4.38 -14.48 4.18
C TYR A 73 -4.69 -14.57 2.69
N LYS A 74 -5.39 -13.56 2.19
CA LYS A 74 -5.68 -13.39 0.77
C LYS A 74 -4.89 -12.23 0.19
N VAL A 75 -4.33 -12.42 -1.00
CA VAL A 75 -3.73 -11.34 -1.79
C VAL A 75 -4.79 -10.84 -2.77
N ILE A 76 -5.09 -9.56 -2.72
CA ILE A 76 -6.02 -8.90 -3.64
C ILE A 76 -5.26 -7.79 -4.36
N VAL A 77 -5.26 -7.85 -5.68
CA VAL A 77 -4.61 -6.85 -6.54
C VAL A 77 -5.67 -5.93 -7.10
N VAL A 78 -5.54 -4.64 -6.81
CA VAL A 78 -6.44 -3.60 -7.28
C VAL A 78 -5.64 -2.57 -8.08
N SER A 79 -6.12 -2.24 -9.26
CA SER A 79 -5.55 -1.15 -10.04
C SER A 79 -6.00 0.19 -9.48
N GLY A 80 -5.05 1.07 -9.18
CA GLY A 80 -5.35 2.37 -8.60
C GLY A 80 -4.11 3.22 -8.32
N SER A 81 -4.34 4.43 -7.83
CA SER A 81 -3.27 5.32 -7.36
C SER A 81 -2.82 4.95 -5.93
N GLY A 82 -1.66 5.45 -5.51
CA GLY A 82 -1.24 5.36 -4.10
C GLY A 82 -2.26 6.00 -3.14
N THR A 83 -2.96 7.06 -3.57
CA THR A 83 -4.06 7.67 -2.80
C THR A 83 -5.22 6.68 -2.60
N ALA A 84 -5.60 5.95 -3.66
CA ALA A 84 -6.63 4.91 -3.54
C ALA A 84 -6.20 3.77 -2.60
N ALA A 85 -4.91 3.42 -2.58
CA ALA A 85 -4.38 2.42 -1.64
C ALA A 85 -4.52 2.88 -0.18
N MET A 86 -4.17 4.14 0.13
CA MET A 86 -4.35 4.71 1.47
C MET A 86 -5.82 4.72 1.89
N GLU A 87 -6.72 5.17 1.00
CA GLU A 87 -8.16 5.20 1.26
C GLU A 87 -8.72 3.79 1.50
N MET A 88 -8.27 2.81 0.71
CA MET A 88 -8.66 1.41 0.86
C MET A 88 -8.28 0.86 2.25
N VAL A 89 -7.10 1.17 2.77
CA VAL A 89 -6.70 0.78 4.12
C VAL A 89 -7.63 1.40 5.16
N MET A 90 -7.85 2.72 5.11
CA MET A 90 -8.69 3.42 6.08
C MET A 90 -10.14 2.93 6.06
N ALA A 91 -10.71 2.76 4.86
CA ALA A 91 -12.10 2.32 4.70
C ALA A 91 -12.37 0.87 5.14
N ASN A 92 -11.37 -0.01 5.02
CA ASN A 92 -11.55 -1.44 5.32
C ASN A 92 -11.09 -1.83 6.72
N ARG A 93 -10.12 -1.09 7.29
CA ARG A 93 -9.55 -1.43 8.59
C ARG A 93 -10.32 -0.81 9.76
N PHE A 94 -10.89 0.37 9.57
CA PHE A 94 -11.47 1.15 10.66
C PHE A 94 -12.98 1.33 10.53
N ARG A 95 -13.62 1.52 11.69
CA ARG A 95 -15.05 1.81 11.87
C ARG A 95 -15.22 3.24 12.40
N PRO A 96 -16.41 3.84 12.29
CA PRO A 96 -16.66 5.24 12.72
C PRO A 96 -16.26 5.56 14.16
N ASN A 97 -16.32 4.59 15.07
CA ASN A 97 -15.99 4.77 16.49
C ASN A 97 -14.53 4.43 16.82
N ASP A 98 -13.78 3.88 15.90
CA ASP A 98 -12.38 3.56 16.13
C ASP A 98 -11.56 4.84 16.23
N ARG A 99 -10.64 4.89 17.18
CA ARG A 99 -9.78 6.04 17.41
C ARG A 99 -8.40 5.77 16.83
N VAL A 100 -7.97 6.63 15.91
CA VAL A 100 -6.67 6.49 15.23
C VAL A 100 -5.84 7.73 15.50
N LEU A 101 -4.63 7.53 15.99
CA LEU A 101 -3.65 8.60 16.18
C LEU A 101 -2.82 8.73 14.90
N VAL A 102 -2.76 9.94 14.33
CA VAL A 102 -2.03 10.20 13.08
C VAL A 102 -1.05 11.36 13.28
N PRO A 103 0.23 11.07 13.60
CA PRO A 103 1.27 12.08 13.60
C PRO A 103 1.69 12.39 12.16
N THR A 104 1.83 13.67 11.83
CA THR A 104 2.17 14.11 10.49
C THR A 104 3.24 15.19 10.49
N ASN A 105 4.20 15.09 9.56
CA ASN A 105 5.24 16.08 9.32
C ASN A 105 5.43 16.36 7.82
N GLY A 106 4.37 16.15 7.04
CA GLY A 106 4.38 16.37 5.59
C GLY A 106 3.06 16.00 4.93
N LYS A 107 2.99 16.28 3.63
CA LYS A 107 1.76 16.21 2.84
C LYS A 107 1.08 14.84 2.79
N PHE A 108 1.84 13.75 2.75
CA PHE A 108 1.28 12.41 2.69
C PHE A 108 0.61 12.01 4.01
N GLY A 109 1.24 12.34 5.15
CA GLY A 109 0.64 12.13 6.46
C GLY A 109 -0.66 12.94 6.64
N GLU A 110 -0.65 14.23 6.25
CA GLU A 110 -1.86 15.08 6.27
C GLU A 110 -3.00 14.44 5.46
N ARG A 111 -2.68 13.86 4.29
CA ARG A 111 -3.66 13.17 3.45
C ARG A 111 -4.22 11.93 4.11
N VAL A 112 -3.41 11.16 4.82
CA VAL A 112 -3.88 10.01 5.62
C VAL A 112 -4.84 10.47 6.70
N ALA A 113 -4.50 11.54 7.44
CA ALA A 113 -5.37 12.09 8.47
C ALA A 113 -6.71 12.60 7.90
N GLU A 114 -6.67 13.31 6.77
CA GLU A 114 -7.86 13.82 6.07
C GLU A 114 -8.77 12.68 5.59
N MET A 115 -8.20 11.68 4.94
CA MET A 115 -8.97 10.52 4.47
C MET A 115 -9.52 9.70 5.64
N GLY A 116 -8.69 9.45 6.65
CA GLY A 116 -9.09 8.70 7.84
C GLY A 116 -10.30 9.31 8.54
N SER A 117 -10.36 10.63 8.60
CA SER A 117 -11.47 11.36 9.24
C SER A 117 -12.85 11.11 8.60
N ARG A 118 -12.89 10.53 7.39
CA ARG A 118 -14.14 10.13 6.73
C ARG A 118 -14.66 8.78 7.23
N PHE A 119 -13.80 7.96 7.80
CA PHE A 119 -14.10 6.56 8.15
C PHE A 119 -14.04 6.30 9.65
N CYS A 120 -13.23 7.07 10.39
CA CYS A 120 -13.00 6.86 11.82
C CYS A 120 -12.72 8.17 12.55
N ASN A 121 -12.55 8.09 13.88
CA ASN A 121 -12.21 9.21 14.73
C ASN A 121 -10.70 9.43 14.77
N VAL A 122 -10.20 10.33 13.92
CA VAL A 122 -8.79 10.64 13.80
C VAL A 122 -8.38 11.74 14.78
N LYS A 123 -7.40 11.48 15.62
CA LYS A 123 -6.62 12.51 16.31
C LYS A 123 -5.36 12.80 15.51
N HIS A 124 -5.32 14.00 14.93
CA HIS A 124 -4.22 14.46 14.10
C HIS A 124 -3.19 15.21 14.95
N LEU A 125 -1.97 14.68 15.10
CA LEU A 125 -0.82 15.38 15.69
C LEU A 125 -0.01 16.01 14.57
N ARG A 126 0.06 17.35 14.56
CA ARG A 126 0.76 18.09 13.50
C ARG A 126 2.12 18.55 13.97
N TYR A 127 3.13 18.19 13.20
CA TYR A 127 4.49 18.68 13.31
C TYR A 127 4.84 19.51 12.07
N ASP A 128 5.77 20.42 12.19
CA ASP A 128 6.27 21.19 11.05
C ASP A 128 6.83 20.25 9.98
N TRP A 129 6.62 20.58 8.73
CA TRP A 129 7.08 19.79 7.61
C TRP A 129 8.59 19.57 7.65
N GLY A 130 9.02 18.34 7.49
CA GLY A 130 10.42 17.94 7.53
C GLY A 130 11.03 17.86 8.94
N ARG A 131 10.28 18.17 9.99
CA ARG A 131 10.71 17.95 11.38
C ARG A 131 10.55 16.49 11.77
N SER A 132 11.42 16.04 12.68
CA SER A 132 11.23 14.74 13.32
C SER A 132 10.00 14.76 14.22
N PHE A 133 9.38 13.62 14.39
CA PHE A 133 8.31 13.44 15.36
C PHE A 133 8.85 13.56 16.78
N ASP A 134 8.07 14.13 17.69
CA ASP A 134 8.30 14.04 19.12
C ASP A 134 7.76 12.70 19.63
N LEU A 135 8.66 11.75 19.83
CA LEU A 135 8.29 10.41 20.29
C LEU A 135 7.70 10.43 21.70
N GLY A 136 8.18 11.34 22.58
CA GLY A 136 7.65 11.49 23.93
C GLY A 136 6.19 11.94 23.92
N GLU A 137 5.84 12.91 23.05
CA GLU A 137 4.45 13.34 22.87
C GLU A 137 3.57 12.20 22.31
N ILE A 138 4.07 11.44 21.33
CA ILE A 138 3.34 10.31 20.75
C ILE A 138 3.11 9.24 21.83
N GLU A 139 4.12 8.86 22.60
CA GLU A 139 4.01 7.89 23.69
C GLU A 139 3.02 8.35 24.78
N GLU A 140 3.06 9.63 25.15
CA GLU A 140 2.10 10.23 26.09
C GLU A 140 0.67 10.13 25.55
N GLN A 141 0.44 10.45 24.27
CA GLN A 141 -0.87 10.34 23.65
C GLN A 141 -1.35 8.88 23.61
N LEU A 142 -0.45 7.95 23.29
CA LEU A 142 -0.79 6.52 23.29
C LEU A 142 -1.15 6.01 24.68
N ALA A 143 -0.42 6.43 25.71
CA ALA A 143 -0.67 6.03 27.10
C ALA A 143 -2.00 6.59 27.65
N ARG A 144 -2.42 7.79 27.21
CA ARG A 144 -3.65 8.46 27.69
C ARG A 144 -4.90 8.06 26.93
N GLY A 145 -4.76 7.42 25.79
CA GLY A 145 -5.89 7.10 24.91
C GLY A 145 -6.14 5.62 24.76
N ASN A 146 -7.38 5.28 24.43
CA ASN A 146 -7.71 3.97 23.90
C ASN A 146 -7.69 4.07 22.38
N TRP A 147 -6.61 3.58 21.76
CA TRP A 147 -6.37 3.70 20.32
C TRP A 147 -6.49 2.34 19.64
N GLU A 148 -7.15 2.32 18.50
CA GLU A 148 -7.19 1.14 17.63
C GLU A 148 -5.92 1.03 16.78
N ALA A 149 -5.31 2.16 16.41
CA ALA A 149 -4.06 2.20 15.66
C ALA A 149 -3.32 3.53 15.79
N LEU A 150 -2.01 3.47 15.47
CA LEU A 150 -1.14 4.57 15.10
C LEU A 150 -0.87 4.47 13.59
N ALA A 151 -1.10 5.53 12.81
CA ALA A 151 -0.97 5.54 11.35
C ALA A 151 -0.14 6.72 10.83
#